data_347cba0cf5d30b7efa2653f386e1b0ec
#
_entry.id   347cba0cf5d30b7efa2653f386e1b0ec
#
_cell.length_a   1.000
_cell.length_b   1.000
_cell.length_c   1.000
_cell.angle_alpha   90.00
_cell.angle_beta   90.00
_cell.angle_gamma   90.00
#
_symmetry.space_group_name_H-M   'P 1'
#
loop_
_entity.id
_entity.type
_entity.pdbx_description
1 polymer ?
#
loop_
_entity_poly.entity_id
_entity_poly.type
_entity_poly.pdbx_seq_one_letter_code
_entity_poly.pdbx_strand_id
1 'polypeptide(L)'
;MFFEDFDEKFNTLIAKSADFTHKPFLHSVVKINGEYERDNVDIDLTVNILCRDNEGKRLDIYDLELELFKSNSELVLVISKLNFPDEPILWSGVKTIWMNSSNGKKCSPPKYSSRLENLATRIKIFIT
;
A
#
# COMPACT_ATOMS: atom_id res chain seq x y z
N MET A 1 14.33 -21.46 -3.74
CA MET A 1 13.09 -20.69 -3.66
C MET A 1 12.83 -19.99 -4.98
N PHE A 2 11.63 -20.04 -5.42
CA PHE A 2 11.22 -19.44 -6.66
C PHE A 2 10.64 -18.04 -6.42
N PHE A 3 10.76 -17.17 -7.40
CA PHE A 3 10.25 -15.81 -7.31
C PHE A 3 8.75 -15.77 -7.02
N GLU A 4 8.01 -16.71 -7.60
CA GLU A 4 6.56 -16.79 -7.40
C GLU A 4 6.19 -16.97 -5.93
N ASP A 5 6.91 -17.86 -5.24
CA ASP A 5 6.68 -18.09 -3.81
C ASP A 5 6.96 -16.84 -2.98
N PHE A 6 7.97 -16.09 -3.36
CA PHE A 6 8.34 -14.87 -2.67
C PHE A 6 7.31 -13.78 -2.90
N ASP A 7 6.87 -13.59 -4.14
CA ASP A 7 5.82 -12.61 -4.47
C ASP A 7 4.53 -12.95 -3.74
N GLU A 8 4.16 -14.22 -3.70
CA GLU A 8 2.95 -14.66 -3.03
C GLU A 8 3.01 -14.37 -1.53
N LYS A 9 4.15 -14.66 -0.90
CA LYS A 9 4.35 -14.36 0.52
C LYS A 9 4.27 -12.86 0.79
N PHE A 10 4.85 -12.07 -0.09
CA PHE A 10 4.84 -10.62 0.02
C PHE A 10 3.43 -10.07 -0.10
N ASN A 11 2.68 -10.54 -1.09
CA ASN A 11 1.29 -10.15 -1.28
C ASN A 11 0.43 -10.53 -0.07
N THR A 12 0.65 -11.72 0.48
CA THR A 12 -0.06 -12.18 1.67
C THR A 12 0.23 -11.28 2.87
N LEU A 13 1.48 -10.86 3.01
CA LEU A 13 1.89 -9.98 4.09
C LEU A 13 1.18 -8.62 3.99
N ILE A 14 1.11 -8.05 2.78
CA ILE A 14 0.40 -6.80 2.55
C ILE A 14 -1.08 -6.97 2.87
N ALA A 15 -1.70 -8.05 2.38
CA ALA A 15 -3.11 -8.32 2.62
C ALA A 15 -3.42 -8.44 4.11
N LYS A 16 -2.59 -9.17 4.85
CA LYS A 16 -2.78 -9.32 6.31
C LYS A 16 -2.59 -8.01 7.05
N SER A 17 -1.66 -7.18 6.60
CA SER A 17 -1.46 -5.85 7.18
C SER A 17 -2.71 -4.99 7.00
N ALA A 18 -3.32 -5.05 5.82
CA ALA A 18 -4.56 -4.33 5.55
C ALA A 18 -5.72 -4.88 6.39
N ASP A 19 -5.82 -6.21 6.50
CA ASP A 19 -6.84 -6.84 7.35
C ASP A 19 -6.74 -6.37 8.79
N PHE A 20 -5.53 -6.26 9.30
CA PHE A 20 -5.30 -5.83 10.68
C PHE A 20 -5.68 -4.37 10.89
N THR A 21 -5.29 -3.50 9.96
CA THR A 21 -5.50 -2.05 10.12
C THR A 21 -6.91 -1.61 9.77
N HIS A 22 -7.67 -2.44 9.07
CA HIS A 22 -8.99 -2.08 8.56
C HIS A 22 -10.05 -3.13 8.90
N LYS A 23 -10.03 -3.62 10.15
CA LYS A 23 -11.05 -4.57 10.63
C LYS A 23 -12.43 -3.96 10.58
N PRO A 24 -13.47 -4.76 10.28
CA PRO A 24 -13.49 -6.21 10.10
C PRO A 24 -13.32 -6.64 8.63
N PHE A 25 -12.86 -5.76 7.77
CA PHE A 25 -12.76 -6.03 6.35
C PHE A 25 -11.60 -6.95 6.03
N LEU A 26 -11.72 -7.67 4.92
CA LEU A 26 -10.72 -8.59 4.41
C LEU A 26 -10.16 -8.04 3.11
N HIS A 27 -8.91 -8.39 2.82
CA HIS A 27 -8.23 -7.82 1.67
C HIS A 27 -7.50 -8.88 0.87
N SER A 28 -7.45 -8.68 -0.43
CA SER A 28 -6.61 -9.43 -1.34
C SER A 28 -5.71 -8.47 -2.09
N VAL A 29 -4.55 -8.97 -2.52
CA VAL A 29 -3.55 -8.14 -3.19
C VAL A 29 -3.29 -8.70 -4.57
N VAL A 30 -3.36 -7.82 -5.56
CA VAL A 30 -3.09 -8.16 -6.95
C VAL A 30 -1.91 -7.33 -7.43
N LYS A 31 -0.86 -8.00 -7.89
CA LYS A 31 0.29 -7.33 -8.46
C LYS A 31 -0.09 -6.75 -9.82
N ILE A 32 0.17 -5.46 -9.98
CA ILE A 32 -0.12 -4.75 -11.23
C ILE A 32 1.14 -4.62 -12.06
N ASN A 33 2.27 -4.25 -11.45
CA ASN A 33 3.48 -3.96 -12.17
C ASN A 33 4.69 -4.05 -11.26
N GLY A 34 5.86 -4.26 -11.86
CA GLY A 34 7.12 -4.19 -11.15
C GLY A 34 7.58 -5.51 -10.55
N GLU A 35 8.68 -5.42 -9.82
CA GLU A 35 9.32 -6.58 -9.23
C GLU A 35 9.83 -6.27 -7.84
N TYR A 36 9.89 -7.31 -7.02
CA TYR A 36 10.58 -7.29 -5.74
C TYR A 36 11.73 -8.27 -5.79
N GLU A 37 12.95 -7.78 -5.70
CA GLU A 37 14.14 -8.63 -5.72
C GLU A 37 14.57 -8.91 -4.28
N ARG A 38 14.60 -10.18 -3.94
CA ARG A 38 14.86 -10.66 -2.60
C ARG A 38 16.26 -10.30 -2.09
N ASP A 39 17.27 -10.52 -2.91
CA ASP A 39 18.67 -10.37 -2.52
C ASP A 39 19.20 -8.98 -2.83
N ASN A 40 18.45 -8.22 -3.54
CA ASN A 40 18.78 -6.86 -3.87
C ASN A 40 17.83 -5.94 -3.18
N VAL A 41 18.34 -4.82 -2.86
CA VAL A 41 17.59 -3.77 -2.19
C VAL A 41 16.73 -2.96 -3.14
N ASP A 42 16.78 -3.27 -4.43
CA ASP A 42 15.93 -2.59 -5.38
C ASP A 42 14.54 -3.19 -5.36
N ILE A 43 13.58 -2.34 -5.07
CA ILE A 43 12.17 -2.69 -5.12
C ILE A 43 11.46 -1.63 -5.95
N ASP A 44 10.60 -2.07 -6.85
CA ASP A 44 9.76 -1.20 -7.65
C ASP A 44 8.51 -1.99 -7.97
N LEU A 45 7.48 -1.81 -7.16
CA LEU A 45 6.30 -2.66 -7.19
C LEU A 45 5.05 -1.83 -7.06
N THR A 46 4.04 -2.13 -7.88
CA THR A 46 2.70 -1.56 -7.76
C THR A 46 1.71 -2.69 -7.59
N VAL A 47 0.88 -2.60 -6.56
CA VAL A 47 -0.17 -3.57 -6.29
C VAL A 47 -1.49 -2.86 -6.03
N ASN A 48 -2.59 -3.56 -6.30
CA ASN A 48 -3.91 -3.15 -5.85
C ASN A 48 -4.29 -3.96 -4.63
N ILE A 49 -4.81 -3.28 -3.62
CA ILE A 49 -5.33 -3.89 -2.40
C ILE A 49 -6.84 -3.82 -2.48
N LEU A 50 -7.47 -4.96 -2.68
CA LEU A 50 -8.91 -5.04 -2.92
C LEU A 50 -9.64 -5.41 -1.64
N CYS A 51 -10.68 -4.67 -1.32
CA CYS A 51 -11.40 -4.77 -0.05
C CYS A 51 -12.71 -5.54 -0.20
N ARG A 52 -13.02 -6.35 0.82
CA ARG A 52 -14.29 -7.07 0.96
C ARG A 52 -14.77 -6.99 2.39
N ASP A 53 -16.08 -7.09 2.58
CA ASP A 53 -16.60 -7.25 3.95
C ASP A 53 -16.37 -8.68 4.45
N ASN A 54 -16.76 -8.95 5.69
CA ASN A 54 -16.58 -10.27 6.29
C ASN A 54 -17.48 -11.36 5.72
N GLU A 55 -18.40 -11.01 4.83
CA GLU A 55 -19.23 -11.96 4.10
C GLU A 55 -18.73 -12.18 2.69
N GLY A 56 -17.62 -11.53 2.31
CA GLY A 56 -17.01 -11.69 1.00
C GLY A 56 -17.52 -10.73 -0.06
N LYS A 57 -18.42 -9.81 0.30
CA LYS A 57 -18.92 -8.82 -0.65
C LYS A 57 -17.88 -7.76 -0.94
N ARG A 58 -17.69 -7.44 -2.22
CA ARG A 58 -16.73 -6.42 -2.64
C ARG A 58 -17.14 -5.04 -2.14
N LEU A 59 -16.14 -4.32 -1.61
CA LEU A 59 -16.28 -2.94 -1.16
C LEU A 59 -15.25 -2.08 -1.91
N ASP A 60 -15.51 -1.85 -3.17
CA ASP A 60 -14.55 -1.19 -4.06
C ASP A 60 -14.26 0.27 -3.68
N ILE A 61 -15.12 0.90 -2.89
CA ILE A 61 -14.87 2.25 -2.39
C ILE A 61 -13.67 2.31 -1.44
N TYR A 62 -13.24 1.17 -0.90
CA TYR A 62 -12.08 1.08 0.00
C TYR A 62 -10.85 0.47 -0.66
N ASP A 63 -10.92 0.16 -1.96
CA ASP A 63 -9.76 -0.35 -2.68
C ASP A 63 -8.64 0.68 -2.72
N LEU A 64 -7.40 0.18 -2.60
CA LEU A 64 -6.21 1.02 -2.58
C LEU A 64 -5.24 0.62 -3.66
N GLU A 65 -4.44 1.58 -4.11
CA GLU A 65 -3.25 1.33 -4.91
C GLU A 65 -2.04 1.62 -4.04
N LEU A 66 -1.11 0.68 -4.02
CA LEU A 66 0.12 0.80 -3.25
C LEU A 66 1.30 0.72 -4.20
N GLU A 67 2.18 1.72 -4.14
CA GLU A 67 3.46 1.68 -4.81
C GLU A 67 4.57 1.58 -3.77
N LEU A 68 5.55 0.73 -4.04
CA LEU A 68 6.71 0.52 -3.20
C LEU A 68 7.95 0.73 -4.04
N PHE A 69 8.84 1.60 -3.60
CA PHE A 69 10.10 1.82 -4.32
C PHE A 69 11.14 2.40 -3.37
N LYS A 70 12.39 2.44 -3.84
CA LYS A 70 13.47 3.07 -3.08
C LYS A 70 13.83 4.40 -3.69
N SER A 71 14.01 5.37 -2.83
CA SER A 71 14.50 6.71 -3.18
C SER A 71 15.64 7.06 -2.23
N ASN A 72 16.83 7.27 -2.77
CA ASN A 72 18.02 7.56 -1.96
C ASN A 72 18.26 6.50 -0.87
N SER A 73 18.16 5.25 -1.25
CA SER A 73 18.31 4.09 -0.35
C SER A 73 17.22 3.95 0.71
N GLU A 74 16.15 4.72 0.59
CA GLU A 74 15.03 4.63 1.51
C GLU A 74 13.82 4.00 0.87
N LEU A 75 13.15 3.17 1.65
CA LEU A 75 11.89 2.58 1.21
C LEU A 75 10.78 3.62 1.29
N VAL A 76 10.09 3.81 0.18
CA VAL A 76 8.95 4.72 0.09
C VAL A 76 7.71 3.92 -0.27
N LEU A 77 6.63 4.17 0.46
CA LEU A 77 5.31 3.65 0.14
C LEU A 77 4.42 4.81 -0.25
N VAL A 78 3.74 4.67 -1.38
CA VAL A 78 2.74 5.63 -1.84
C VAL A 78 1.40 4.92 -1.87
N ILE A 79 0.44 5.42 -1.11
CA ILE A 79 -0.89 4.81 -1.02
C ILE A 79 -1.93 5.82 -1.51
N SER A 80 -2.76 5.37 -2.44
CA SER A 80 -3.85 6.18 -2.96
C SER A 80 -5.12 5.35 -3.04
N LYS A 81 -6.26 6.03 -3.14
CA LYS A 81 -7.54 5.35 -3.32
C LYS A 81 -7.70 5.00 -4.79
N LEU A 82 -7.86 3.72 -5.07
CA LEU A 82 -7.89 3.19 -6.45
C LEU A 82 -9.02 3.79 -7.27
N ASN A 83 -10.20 3.92 -6.68
CA ASN A 83 -11.40 4.37 -7.38
C ASN A 83 -11.75 5.84 -7.13
N PHE A 84 -10.87 6.55 -6.43
CA PHE A 84 -11.02 7.98 -6.15
C PHE A 84 -9.70 8.70 -6.36
N PRO A 85 -9.26 8.81 -7.63
CA PRO A 85 -7.93 9.35 -7.92
C PRO A 85 -7.74 10.83 -7.55
N ASP A 86 -8.83 11.55 -7.29
CA ASP A 86 -8.77 12.96 -6.89
C ASP A 86 -8.54 13.14 -5.39
N GLU A 87 -8.64 12.06 -4.61
CA GLU A 87 -8.41 12.12 -3.17
C GLU A 87 -6.92 12.27 -2.86
N PRO A 88 -6.57 12.81 -1.66
CA PRO A 88 -5.17 12.95 -1.29
C PRO A 88 -4.40 11.64 -1.28
N ILE A 89 -3.12 11.75 -1.60
CA ILE A 89 -2.20 10.62 -1.68
C ILE A 89 -1.26 10.66 -0.48
N LEU A 90 -1.05 9.49 0.13
CA LEU A 90 -0.08 9.34 1.21
C LEU A 90 1.30 9.00 0.64
N TRP A 91 2.29 9.79 1.00
CA TRP A 91 3.70 9.50 0.76
C TRP A 91 4.34 9.14 2.10
N SER A 92 4.81 7.91 2.22
CA SER A 92 5.42 7.42 3.45
C SER A 92 6.87 7.01 3.18
N GLY A 93 7.78 7.97 3.31
CA GLY A 93 9.22 7.76 3.25
C GLY A 93 9.82 7.93 4.63
N VAL A 94 10.89 8.70 4.75
CA VAL A 94 11.44 9.11 6.05
C VAL A 94 10.37 9.87 6.84
N LYS A 95 9.67 10.75 6.12
CA LYS A 95 8.57 11.51 6.68
C LYS A 95 7.28 11.09 6.03
N THR A 96 6.19 11.25 6.76
CA THR A 96 4.85 11.02 6.25
C THR A 96 4.28 12.34 5.73
N ILE A 97 3.91 12.37 4.48
CA ILE A 97 3.39 13.57 3.83
C ILE A 97 2.10 13.21 3.08
N TRP A 98 1.10 14.04 3.23
CA TRP A 98 -0.11 13.97 2.41
C TRP A 98 -0.01 15.00 1.29
N MET A 99 -0.39 14.60 0.08
CA MET A 99 -0.26 15.44 -1.11
C MET A 99 -1.55 15.47 -1.90
N ASN A 100 -1.82 16.60 -2.53
CA ASN A 100 -2.89 16.69 -3.52
C ASN A 100 -2.53 15.85 -4.73
N SER A 101 -3.47 15.06 -5.22
CA SER A 101 -3.26 14.22 -6.40
C SER A 101 -3.08 15.04 -7.67
N SER A 102 -3.66 16.24 -7.72
CA SER A 102 -3.63 17.07 -8.92
C SER A 102 -2.30 17.78 -9.16
N ASN A 103 -1.57 18.14 -8.09
CA ASN A 103 -0.36 18.95 -8.23
C ASN A 103 0.83 18.47 -7.39
N GLY A 104 0.65 17.43 -6.59
CA GLY A 104 1.72 16.90 -5.74
C GLY A 104 2.11 17.78 -4.57
N LYS A 105 1.39 18.87 -4.32
CA LYS A 105 1.69 19.76 -3.22
C LYS A 105 1.16 19.22 -1.90
N LYS A 106 1.90 19.49 -0.84
CA LYS A 106 1.50 19.09 0.50
C LYS A 106 0.12 19.62 0.84
N CYS A 107 -0.70 18.78 1.46
CA CYS A 107 -2.04 19.13 1.90
C CYS A 107 -2.30 18.60 3.30
N SER A 108 -3.45 18.98 3.87
CA SER A 108 -3.85 18.48 5.17
C SER A 108 -4.25 17.01 5.09
N PRO A 109 -3.96 16.21 6.13
CA PRO A 109 -4.40 14.81 6.17
C PRO A 109 -5.92 14.69 6.09
N PRO A 110 -6.45 13.76 5.28
CA PRO A 110 -7.88 13.51 5.26
C PRO A 110 -8.35 12.80 6.53
N LYS A 111 -9.67 12.68 6.71
CA LYS A 111 -10.25 12.06 7.91
C LYS A 111 -9.82 10.61 8.11
N TYR A 112 -9.54 9.89 7.03
CA TYR A 112 -9.14 8.49 7.08
C TYR A 112 -7.61 8.31 7.17
N SER A 113 -6.86 9.38 7.42
CA SER A 113 -5.39 9.37 7.35
C SER A 113 -4.75 8.33 8.25
N SER A 114 -5.25 8.17 9.47
CA SER A 114 -4.63 7.25 10.44
C SER A 114 -4.61 5.80 9.97
N ARG A 115 -5.64 5.35 9.27
CA ARG A 115 -5.69 3.98 8.75
C ARG A 115 -4.60 3.71 7.73
N LEU A 116 -4.43 4.63 6.79
CA LEU A 116 -3.44 4.48 5.74
C LEU A 116 -2.02 4.66 6.28
N GLU A 117 -1.83 5.57 7.22
CA GLU A 117 -0.54 5.76 7.88
C GLU A 117 -0.14 4.50 8.67
N ASN A 118 -1.09 3.91 9.38
CA ASN A 118 -0.85 2.66 10.12
C ASN A 118 -0.54 1.50 9.18
N LEU A 119 -1.24 1.43 8.06
CA LEU A 119 -0.97 0.41 7.05
C LEU A 119 0.45 0.54 6.49
N ALA A 120 0.85 1.75 6.14
CA ALA A 120 2.19 2.01 5.63
C ALA A 120 3.26 1.63 6.65
N THR A 121 3.08 2.03 7.91
CA THR A 121 4.01 1.71 8.98
C THR A 121 4.14 0.20 9.16
N ARG A 122 3.02 -0.50 9.14
CA ARG A 122 3.00 -1.95 9.34
C ARG A 122 3.71 -2.68 8.21
N ILE A 123 3.47 -2.27 6.98
CA ILE A 123 4.14 -2.87 5.82
C ILE A 123 5.65 -2.64 5.90
N LYS A 124 6.07 -1.42 6.24
CA LYS A 124 7.50 -1.10 6.37
C LYS A 124 8.21 -1.97 7.40
N ILE A 125 7.59 -2.20 8.53
CA ILE A 125 8.17 -3.02 9.60
C ILE A 125 8.49 -4.43 9.07
N PHE A 126 7.62 -4.99 8.26
CA PHE A 126 7.81 -6.34 7.74
C PHE A 126 8.82 -6.41 6.59
N ILE A 127 9.01 -5.33 5.87
CA ILE A 127 9.93 -5.31 4.72
C ILE A 127 11.36 -5.00 5.16
N THR A 128 11.50 -4.16 6.14
CA THR A 128 12.81 -3.80 6.68
C THR A 128 13.19 -4.68 7.87
#